data_727f2d8e70df369b822bc30616303d4d
#
_entry.id   727f2d8e70df369b822bc30616303d4d
#
_cell.length_a   1.000
_cell.length_b   1.000
_cell.length_c   1.000
_cell.angle_alpha   90.00
_cell.angle_beta   90.00
_cell.angle_gamma   90.00
#
_symmetry.space_group_name_H-M   'P 1'
#
loop_
_entity.id
_entity.type
_entity.pdbx_description
1 polymer ?
#
loop_
_entity_poly.entity_id
_entity_poly.type
_entity_poly.pdbx_seq_one_letter_code
_entity_poly.pdbx_strand_id
1 'polypeptide(L)'
;GDKLKELISQKAILEVIAIGIKLNLDTETGIKFSQYQSTAECLREYDFAQLKDSCILIKGARSFAFERLFNHMSLQFHQTVLETNFNSISRNLNTYRKLIKPSTKIMAVVKAEAYGSGSVKMAQFLDDQKIDYLAVALIDEAIKIRAANSQLPIMVFNIQDNNLKALWDYNLEPEIYSLTVLKRVLSYAENLQKKIAVHIKVDSGMHRLGFMPDEVPELIRILGNTDFIQVASIFSHLSASEDEVHDDYTISQINYFNAAYKQISESLGVNPIKHILNTAGVIRFNEHQYDMVRLGLGLYGIDETNSKKIQLEKAHTLKARVLQIKKIERDQTTGYSRAGRV
;
A
#
# COMPACT_ATOMS: atom_id res chain seq x y z
N GLY A 1 -18.10 30.66 21.88
CA GLY A 1 -19.50 30.73 22.11
C GLY A 1 -20.31 30.95 20.83
N ASP A 2 -20.52 32.20 20.43
CA ASP A 2 -21.53 32.58 19.43
C ASP A 2 -21.24 32.06 18.01
N LYS A 3 -19.99 32.07 17.57
CA LYS A 3 -19.58 31.44 16.29
C LYS A 3 -19.90 29.95 16.16
N LEU A 4 -19.85 29.22 17.28
CA LEU A 4 -20.20 27.80 17.27
C LEU A 4 -21.70 27.59 17.21
N LYS A 5 -22.49 28.44 17.89
CA LYS A 5 -23.96 28.46 17.82
C LYS A 5 -24.45 28.76 16.41
N GLU A 6 -23.85 29.76 15.76
CA GLU A 6 -24.13 30.13 14.38
C GLU A 6 -23.83 28.99 13.39
N LEU A 7 -22.67 28.33 13.53
CA LEU A 7 -22.31 27.16 12.71
C LEU A 7 -23.27 25.96 12.92
N ILE A 8 -23.73 25.74 14.14
CA ILE A 8 -24.66 24.66 14.46
C ILE A 8 -26.02 24.96 13.83
N SER A 9 -26.50 26.21 13.87
CA SER A 9 -27.79 26.58 13.29
C SER A 9 -27.81 26.61 11.75
N GLN A 10 -26.66 26.84 11.10
CA GLN A 10 -26.51 26.86 9.62
C GLN A 10 -26.38 25.49 8.97
N LYS A 11 -26.13 24.43 9.74
CA LYS A 11 -25.95 23.06 9.26
C LYS A 11 -27.13 22.20 9.72
N ALA A 12 -27.47 21.19 8.92
CA ALA A 12 -28.50 20.20 9.29
C ALA A 12 -27.97 19.24 10.38
N ILE A 13 -27.70 19.78 11.58
CA ILE A 13 -27.22 19.04 12.74
C ILE A 13 -28.42 18.54 13.54
N LEU A 14 -28.49 17.23 13.73
CA LEU A 14 -29.57 16.58 14.46
C LEU A 14 -29.35 16.58 15.99
N GLU A 15 -28.07 16.41 16.39
CA GLU A 15 -27.68 16.30 17.79
C GLU A 15 -26.30 16.89 18.05
N VAL A 16 -26.09 17.49 19.22
CA VAL A 16 -24.82 17.99 19.73
C VAL A 16 -24.56 17.36 21.10
N ILE A 17 -23.40 16.71 21.24
CA ILE A 17 -22.90 16.17 22.50
C ILE A 17 -21.71 17.02 22.96
N ALA A 18 -21.88 17.78 24.03
CA ALA A 18 -20.81 18.61 24.60
C ALA A 18 -20.12 17.88 25.77
N ILE A 19 -18.78 17.86 25.77
CA ILE A 19 -17.98 17.18 26.79
C ILE A 19 -16.92 18.15 27.36
N GLY A 20 -16.92 18.31 28.66
CA GLY A 20 -15.95 19.13 29.39
C GLY A 20 -16.10 20.64 29.20
N ILE A 21 -17.13 21.10 28.53
CA ILE A 21 -17.43 22.52 28.34
C ILE A 21 -18.89 22.78 28.69
N LYS A 22 -19.19 23.93 29.29
CA LYS A 22 -20.56 24.41 29.44
C LYS A 22 -20.98 25.14 28.17
N LEU A 23 -21.89 24.54 27.44
CA LEU A 23 -22.48 25.11 26.22
C LEU A 23 -23.97 25.35 26.49
N ASN A 24 -24.43 26.59 26.48
CA ASN A 24 -25.86 26.90 26.54
C ASN A 24 -26.33 27.04 25.09
N LEU A 25 -27.00 26.01 24.55
CA LEU A 25 -27.73 26.08 23.30
C LEU A 25 -29.17 26.42 23.61
N ASP A 26 -29.76 27.39 22.93
CA ASP A 26 -31.16 27.76 23.08
C ASP A 26 -32.02 26.58 22.63
N THR A 27 -33.00 26.19 23.46
CA THR A 27 -33.93 25.06 23.22
C THR A 27 -34.86 25.26 22.02
N GLU A 28 -34.85 26.45 21.41
CA GLU A 28 -35.69 26.77 20.24
C GLU A 28 -35.15 26.20 18.91
N THR A 29 -33.93 25.67 18.89
CA THR A 29 -33.30 25.20 17.63
C THR A 29 -33.78 23.82 17.16
N GLY A 30 -34.55 23.08 17.95
CA GLY A 30 -35.02 21.72 17.65
C GLY A 30 -33.87 20.67 17.62
N ILE A 31 -32.65 21.06 17.99
CA ILE A 31 -31.47 20.21 18.01
C ILE A 31 -31.38 19.48 19.36
N LYS A 32 -31.26 18.16 19.32
CA LYS A 32 -31.05 17.38 20.53
C LYS A 32 -29.68 17.73 21.15
N PHE A 33 -29.66 18.03 22.46
CA PHE A 33 -28.47 18.46 23.16
C PHE A 33 -28.20 17.63 24.39
N SER A 34 -27.00 17.09 24.51
CA SER A 34 -26.53 16.33 25.69
C SER A 34 -25.17 16.91 26.14
N GLN A 35 -25.00 16.99 27.47
CA GLN A 35 -23.78 17.55 28.08
C GLN A 35 -23.23 16.63 29.14
N TYR A 36 -21.90 16.42 29.11
CA TYR A 36 -21.15 15.59 30.05
C TYR A 36 -19.92 16.32 30.56
N GLN A 37 -19.51 16.05 31.80
CA GLN A 37 -18.32 16.69 32.39
C GLN A 37 -17.01 16.09 31.82
N SER A 38 -17.05 14.81 31.41
CA SER A 38 -15.90 14.09 30.92
C SER A 38 -16.27 13.05 29.85
N THR A 39 -15.29 12.64 29.08
CA THR A 39 -15.41 11.52 28.12
C THR A 39 -15.81 10.22 28.82
N ALA A 40 -15.32 9.99 30.04
CA ALA A 40 -15.67 8.80 30.82
C ALA A 40 -17.16 8.79 31.24
N GLU A 41 -17.70 9.95 31.60
CA GLU A 41 -19.13 10.10 31.93
C GLU A 41 -20.00 9.88 30.68
N CYS A 42 -19.65 10.52 29.57
CA CYS A 42 -20.35 10.32 28.32
C CYS A 42 -20.37 8.84 27.89
N LEU A 43 -19.25 8.11 28.03
CA LEU A 43 -19.18 6.69 27.72
C LEU A 43 -20.06 5.80 28.61
N ARG A 44 -20.37 6.22 29.83
CA ARG A 44 -21.26 5.47 30.75
C ARG A 44 -22.73 5.76 30.51
N GLU A 45 -23.08 7.01 30.20
CA GLU A 45 -24.45 7.51 30.31
C GLU A 45 -25.14 7.73 28.97
N TYR A 46 -24.36 7.97 27.88
CA TYR A 46 -24.94 8.19 26.57
C TYR A 46 -25.18 6.85 25.85
N ASP A 47 -26.41 6.67 25.34
CA ASP A 47 -26.76 5.50 24.53
C ASP A 47 -26.29 5.69 23.07
N PHE A 48 -25.11 5.15 22.77
CA PHE A 48 -24.51 5.20 21.40
C PHE A 48 -25.28 4.36 20.38
N ALA A 49 -26.16 3.46 20.80
CA ALA A 49 -26.95 2.63 19.86
C ALA A 49 -27.97 3.43 19.07
N GLN A 50 -28.33 4.62 19.53
CA GLN A 50 -29.23 5.52 18.80
C GLN A 50 -28.56 6.25 17.62
N LEU A 51 -27.23 6.28 17.53
CA LEU A 51 -26.46 6.93 16.46
C LEU A 51 -26.33 6.02 15.21
N LYS A 52 -27.46 5.53 14.72
CA LYS A 52 -27.53 4.71 13.50
C LYS A 52 -27.66 5.61 12.28
N ASP A 53 -27.02 5.18 11.17
CA ASP A 53 -27.09 5.83 9.85
C ASP A 53 -26.78 7.34 9.89
N SER A 54 -25.86 7.74 10.77
CA SER A 54 -25.50 9.12 11.04
C SER A 54 -24.03 9.41 10.73
N CYS A 55 -23.77 10.61 10.22
CA CYS A 55 -22.41 11.13 10.11
C CYS A 55 -22.03 11.84 11.42
N ILE A 56 -20.98 11.37 12.11
CA ILE A 56 -20.56 11.88 13.41
C ILE A 56 -19.25 12.63 13.27
N LEU A 57 -19.24 13.92 13.61
CA LEU A 57 -18.03 14.73 13.71
C LEU A 57 -17.55 14.79 15.16
N ILE A 58 -16.37 14.22 15.43
CA ILE A 58 -15.72 14.31 16.74
C ILE A 58 -14.61 15.37 16.67
N LYS A 59 -14.73 16.43 17.49
CA LYS A 59 -13.76 17.51 17.52
C LYS A 59 -13.50 17.99 18.95
N GLY A 60 -12.24 18.02 19.37
CA GLY A 60 -11.86 18.52 20.69
C GLY A 60 -10.35 18.51 20.93
N ALA A 61 -9.91 19.06 22.07
CA ALA A 61 -8.52 19.02 22.48
C ALA A 61 -8.11 17.59 22.90
N ARG A 62 -6.81 17.27 22.74
CA ARG A 62 -6.25 15.95 23.11
C ARG A 62 -6.47 15.58 24.57
N SER A 63 -6.59 16.58 25.47
CA SER A 63 -6.88 16.37 26.89
C SER A 63 -8.21 15.64 27.17
N PHE A 64 -9.14 15.67 26.23
CA PHE A 64 -10.44 14.97 26.39
C PHE A 64 -10.41 13.51 25.92
N ALA A 65 -9.32 13.05 25.33
CA ALA A 65 -9.15 11.66 24.88
C ALA A 65 -10.33 11.13 24.04
N PHE A 66 -10.78 11.92 23.04
CA PHE A 66 -11.97 11.62 22.22
C PHE A 66 -11.81 10.39 21.34
N GLU A 67 -10.59 9.89 21.16
CA GLU A 67 -10.32 8.58 20.57
C GLU A 67 -11.04 7.44 21.32
N ARG A 68 -11.34 7.62 22.61
CA ARG A 68 -12.11 6.65 23.39
C ARG A 68 -13.58 6.57 22.94
N LEU A 69 -14.18 7.70 22.55
CA LEU A 69 -15.53 7.73 21.96
C LEU A 69 -15.54 7.04 20.60
N PHE A 70 -14.57 7.38 19.75
CA PHE A 70 -14.43 6.72 18.45
C PHE A 70 -14.29 5.21 18.60
N ASN A 71 -13.42 4.75 19.49
CA ASN A 71 -13.20 3.32 19.73
C ASN A 71 -14.44 2.62 20.30
N HIS A 72 -15.26 3.31 21.10
CA HIS A 72 -16.50 2.78 21.65
C HIS A 72 -17.60 2.65 20.59
N MET A 73 -17.74 3.64 19.71
CA MET A 73 -18.73 3.65 18.64
C MET A 73 -18.32 2.79 17.44
N SER A 74 -17.01 2.66 17.18
CA SER A 74 -16.53 1.73 16.17
C SER A 74 -16.81 0.31 16.67
N LEU A 75 -17.62 -0.44 15.92
CA LEU A 75 -17.88 -1.87 16.14
C LEU A 75 -16.61 -2.70 15.89
N GLN A 76 -15.53 -2.40 16.61
CA GLN A 76 -14.32 -3.21 16.59
C GLN A 76 -14.51 -4.39 17.54
N PHE A 77 -15.14 -5.45 17.02
CA PHE A 77 -15.23 -6.73 17.72
C PHE A 77 -13.87 -7.41 17.89
N HIS A 78 -12.83 -6.90 17.23
CA HIS A 78 -11.50 -7.48 17.26
C HIS A 78 -10.69 -6.92 18.42
N GLN A 79 -10.32 -7.80 19.35
CA GLN A 79 -9.42 -7.47 20.46
C GLN A 79 -7.94 -7.47 20.06
N THR A 80 -7.65 -7.94 18.83
CA THR A 80 -6.34 -7.90 18.22
C THR A 80 -6.36 -6.91 17.07
N VAL A 81 -5.50 -5.90 17.11
CA VAL A 81 -5.44 -4.82 16.12
C VAL A 81 -4.01 -4.62 15.64
N LEU A 82 -3.85 -4.36 14.35
CA LEU A 82 -2.61 -3.89 13.75
C LEU A 82 -2.70 -2.37 13.61
N GLU A 83 -1.92 -1.64 14.40
CA GLU A 83 -1.80 -0.20 14.26
C GLU A 83 -0.70 0.15 13.26
N THR A 84 -0.98 1.08 12.34
CA THR A 84 -0.01 1.56 11.36
C THR A 84 0.31 3.04 11.62
N ASN A 85 1.60 3.35 11.80
CA ASN A 85 2.09 4.70 11.99
C ASN A 85 2.54 5.31 10.66
N PHE A 86 1.71 6.15 10.05
CA PHE A 86 2.01 6.82 8.79
C PHE A 86 3.19 7.80 8.89
N ASN A 87 3.46 8.40 10.07
CA ASN A 87 4.62 9.25 10.25
C ASN A 87 5.93 8.45 10.14
N SER A 88 5.95 7.22 10.66
CA SER A 88 7.11 6.33 10.49
C SER A 88 7.29 5.95 9.01
N ILE A 89 6.21 5.68 8.28
CA ILE A 89 6.26 5.41 6.84
C ILE A 89 6.81 6.62 6.08
N SER A 90 6.38 7.86 6.41
CA SER A 90 6.90 9.08 5.80
C SER A 90 8.41 9.25 6.06
N ARG A 91 8.87 8.99 7.29
CA ARG A 91 10.30 9.05 7.62
C ARG A 91 11.10 7.98 6.88
N ASN A 92 10.59 6.76 6.79
CA ASN A 92 11.23 5.68 6.03
C ASN A 92 11.31 6.03 4.54
N LEU A 93 10.23 6.52 3.94
CA LEU A 93 10.22 6.98 2.56
C LEU A 93 11.28 8.07 2.32
N ASN A 94 11.38 9.04 3.22
CA ASN A 94 12.39 10.11 3.13
C ASN A 94 13.82 9.57 3.31
N THR A 95 14.02 8.51 4.08
CA THR A 95 15.31 7.81 4.18
C THR A 95 15.69 7.21 2.82
N TYR A 96 14.78 6.53 2.12
CA TYR A 96 15.03 6.03 0.78
C TYR A 96 15.23 7.13 -0.26
N ARG A 97 14.48 8.23 -0.18
CA ARG A 97 14.66 9.39 -1.06
C ARG A 97 16.06 9.99 -1.00
N LYS A 98 16.71 9.95 0.17
CA LYS A 98 18.10 10.42 0.33
C LYS A 98 19.13 9.49 -0.32
N LEU A 99 18.78 8.23 -0.54
CA LEU A 99 19.66 7.25 -1.19
C LEU A 99 19.60 7.30 -2.71
N ILE A 100 18.49 7.72 -3.29
CA ILE A 100 18.28 7.73 -4.75
C ILE A 100 18.50 9.12 -5.34
N LYS A 101 18.73 9.17 -6.64
CA LYS A 101 18.83 10.44 -7.37
C LYS A 101 17.46 11.13 -7.41
N PRO A 102 17.42 12.46 -7.44
CA PRO A 102 16.15 13.20 -7.54
C PRO A 102 15.31 12.87 -8.79
N SER A 103 15.95 12.38 -9.87
CA SER A 103 15.29 11.96 -11.10
C SER A 103 14.75 10.54 -11.06
N THR A 104 15.17 9.72 -10.08
CA THR A 104 14.73 8.33 -9.95
C THR A 104 13.34 8.28 -9.34
N LYS A 105 12.40 7.69 -10.06
CA LYS A 105 11.01 7.51 -9.65
C LYS A 105 10.89 6.48 -8.52
N ILE A 106 9.82 6.59 -7.73
CA ILE A 106 9.50 5.64 -6.67
C ILE A 106 8.16 4.97 -6.97
N MET A 107 8.19 3.64 -7.08
CA MET A 107 7.01 2.80 -7.08
C MET A 107 6.83 2.20 -5.68
N ALA A 108 5.71 2.50 -5.01
CA ALA A 108 5.37 1.89 -3.73
C ALA A 108 4.54 0.62 -3.94
N VAL A 109 4.99 -0.48 -3.34
CA VAL A 109 4.30 -1.77 -3.39
C VAL A 109 3.31 -1.85 -2.23
N VAL A 110 2.01 -1.88 -2.57
CA VAL A 110 0.89 -1.86 -1.59
C VAL A 110 -0.01 -3.10 -1.70
N LYS A 111 0.56 -4.21 -2.14
CA LYS A 111 -0.11 -5.51 -2.24
C LYS A 111 -0.55 -6.04 -0.86
N ALA A 112 -1.45 -7.03 -0.84
CA ALA A 112 -1.97 -7.68 0.36
C ALA A 112 -2.53 -6.65 1.37
N GLU A 113 -3.44 -5.78 0.90
CA GLU A 113 -3.98 -4.66 1.69
C GLU A 113 -2.88 -3.79 2.30
N ALA A 114 -1.86 -3.44 1.50
CA ALA A 114 -0.69 -2.68 1.96
C ALA A 114 -0.01 -3.35 3.18
N TYR A 115 0.24 -4.66 3.07
CA TYR A 115 0.79 -5.50 4.14
C TYR A 115 -0.06 -5.44 5.44
N GLY A 116 -1.38 -5.34 5.29
CA GLY A 116 -2.33 -5.28 6.41
C GLY A 116 -2.65 -3.87 6.91
N SER A 117 -2.05 -2.82 6.33
CA SER A 117 -2.29 -1.41 6.72
C SER A 117 -3.57 -0.81 6.14
N GLY A 118 -4.22 -1.49 5.19
CA GLY A 118 -5.34 -0.99 4.41
C GLY A 118 -4.90 -0.23 3.15
N SER A 119 -5.10 -0.87 1.99
CA SER A 119 -4.58 -0.39 0.69
C SER A 119 -5.09 1.00 0.30
N VAL A 120 -6.36 1.30 0.56
CA VAL A 120 -6.97 2.60 0.21
C VAL A 120 -6.33 3.76 0.98
N LYS A 121 -6.26 3.64 2.32
CA LYS A 121 -5.67 4.69 3.17
C LYS A 121 -4.19 4.87 2.87
N MET A 122 -3.48 3.76 2.62
CA MET A 122 -2.08 3.80 2.26
C MET A 122 -1.86 4.48 0.90
N ALA A 123 -2.67 4.17 -0.10
CA ALA A 123 -2.56 4.79 -1.42
C ALA A 123 -2.81 6.30 -1.37
N GLN A 124 -3.84 6.75 -0.65
CA GLN A 124 -4.12 8.18 -0.43
C GLN A 124 -2.94 8.88 0.27
N PHE A 125 -2.43 8.27 1.34
CA PHE A 125 -1.26 8.81 2.05
C PHE A 125 -0.03 8.91 1.14
N LEU A 126 0.25 7.88 0.34
CA LEU A 126 1.40 7.85 -0.57
C LEU A 126 1.24 8.84 -1.74
N ASP A 127 0.02 9.12 -2.19
CA ASP A 127 -0.29 10.16 -3.17
C ASP A 127 0.07 11.55 -2.60
N ASP A 128 -0.34 11.85 -1.36
CA ASP A 128 0.05 13.07 -0.64
C ASP A 128 1.58 13.16 -0.46
N GLN A 129 2.26 12.02 -0.32
CA GLN A 129 3.72 11.95 -0.27
C GLN A 129 4.38 12.09 -1.66
N LYS A 130 3.61 12.27 -2.75
CA LYS A 130 4.11 12.47 -4.12
C LYS A 130 5.05 11.35 -4.60
N ILE A 131 4.62 10.11 -4.46
CA ILE A 131 5.27 8.99 -5.15
C ILE A 131 4.83 8.95 -6.62
N ASP A 132 5.54 8.18 -7.45
CA ASP A 132 5.28 8.17 -8.89
C ASP A 132 4.36 7.04 -9.33
N TYR A 133 4.42 5.88 -8.65
CA TYR A 133 3.68 4.67 -9.01
C TYR A 133 3.21 3.91 -7.77
N LEU A 134 2.08 3.24 -7.92
CA LEU A 134 1.65 2.16 -7.01
C LEU A 134 1.82 0.80 -7.70
N ALA A 135 2.07 -0.25 -6.92
CA ALA A 135 2.01 -1.62 -7.41
C ALA A 135 1.22 -2.51 -6.46
N VAL A 136 0.33 -3.30 -7.02
CA VAL A 136 -0.55 -4.24 -6.32
C VAL A 136 -0.38 -5.66 -6.88
N ALA A 137 -0.83 -6.67 -6.14
CA ALA A 137 -0.77 -8.04 -6.61
C ALA A 137 -1.88 -8.37 -7.60
N LEU A 138 -3.11 -7.92 -7.35
CA LEU A 138 -4.32 -8.31 -8.07
C LEU A 138 -5.12 -7.09 -8.55
N ILE A 139 -5.92 -7.30 -9.59
CA ILE A 139 -6.82 -6.28 -10.15
C ILE A 139 -7.80 -5.74 -9.09
N ASP A 140 -8.35 -6.61 -8.24
CA ASP A 140 -9.32 -6.22 -7.22
C ASP A 140 -8.74 -5.25 -6.17
N GLU A 141 -7.45 -5.37 -5.86
CA GLU A 141 -6.76 -4.41 -5.00
C GLU A 141 -6.67 -3.03 -5.70
N ALA A 142 -6.33 -3.03 -7.00
CA ALA A 142 -6.26 -1.81 -7.80
C ALA A 142 -7.61 -1.11 -7.92
N ILE A 143 -8.70 -1.85 -8.12
CA ILE A 143 -10.07 -1.31 -8.21
C ILE A 143 -10.43 -0.58 -6.92
N LYS A 144 -10.16 -1.15 -5.74
CA LYS A 144 -10.42 -0.49 -4.45
C LYS A 144 -9.68 0.84 -4.33
N ILE A 145 -8.40 0.89 -4.73
CA ILE A 145 -7.59 2.10 -4.71
C ILE A 145 -8.15 3.15 -5.69
N ARG A 146 -8.54 2.73 -6.89
CA ARG A 146 -9.12 3.60 -7.92
C ARG A 146 -10.48 4.18 -7.48
N ALA A 147 -11.32 3.37 -6.84
CA ALA A 147 -12.60 3.81 -6.27
C ALA A 147 -12.45 4.88 -5.18
N ALA A 148 -11.28 4.99 -4.57
CA ALA A 148 -10.92 6.04 -3.62
C ALA A 148 -10.28 7.29 -4.30
N ASN A 149 -10.47 7.44 -5.62
CA ASN A 149 -10.03 8.57 -6.44
C ASN A 149 -8.50 8.75 -6.58
N SER A 150 -7.67 7.75 -6.32
CA SER A 150 -6.25 7.84 -6.63
C SER A 150 -6.04 7.99 -8.14
N GLN A 151 -5.20 8.94 -8.56
CA GLN A 151 -4.83 9.18 -9.96
C GLN A 151 -3.45 8.61 -10.30
N LEU A 152 -2.72 8.09 -9.33
CA LEU A 152 -1.40 7.51 -9.56
C LEU A 152 -1.48 6.34 -10.56
N PRO A 153 -0.49 6.16 -11.44
CA PRO A 153 -0.38 4.94 -12.22
C PRO A 153 -0.32 3.71 -11.30
N ILE A 154 -1.06 2.66 -11.62
CA ILE A 154 -1.12 1.44 -10.82
C ILE A 154 -0.70 0.25 -11.65
N MET A 155 0.46 -0.32 -11.32
CA MET A 155 0.94 -1.57 -11.87
C MET A 155 0.27 -2.76 -11.18
N VAL A 156 -0.21 -3.73 -11.96
CA VAL A 156 -0.82 -4.97 -11.46
C VAL A 156 0.08 -6.15 -11.80
N PHE A 157 0.62 -6.85 -10.78
CA PHE A 157 1.57 -7.94 -10.97
C PHE A 157 0.94 -9.22 -11.54
N ASN A 158 -0.32 -9.50 -11.23
CA ASN A 158 -0.98 -10.71 -11.68
C ASN A 158 -2.39 -10.39 -12.21
N ILE A 159 -2.57 -10.65 -13.49
CA ILE A 159 -3.86 -10.49 -14.16
C ILE A 159 -4.51 -11.84 -14.38
N GLN A 160 -5.76 -11.97 -13.93
CA GLN A 160 -6.57 -13.18 -14.11
C GLN A 160 -7.39 -13.08 -15.39
N ASP A 161 -7.74 -14.25 -15.95
CA ASP A 161 -8.40 -14.36 -17.26
C ASP A 161 -9.79 -13.75 -17.31
N ASN A 162 -10.49 -13.73 -16.21
CA ASN A 162 -11.90 -13.36 -16.13
C ASN A 162 -12.18 -11.87 -15.93
N ASN A 163 -11.14 -11.02 -15.83
CA ASN A 163 -11.34 -9.59 -15.50
C ASN A 163 -10.46 -8.62 -16.31
N LEU A 164 -10.10 -8.97 -17.55
CA LEU A 164 -9.25 -8.10 -18.39
C LEU A 164 -9.90 -6.74 -18.67
N LYS A 165 -11.23 -6.68 -18.79
CA LYS A 165 -11.97 -5.43 -19.03
C LYS A 165 -11.62 -4.36 -17.99
N ALA A 166 -11.40 -4.75 -16.74
CA ALA A 166 -11.08 -3.84 -15.65
C ALA A 166 -9.75 -3.07 -15.87
N LEU A 167 -8.82 -3.61 -16.64
CA LEU A 167 -7.58 -2.90 -16.98
C LEU A 167 -7.87 -1.57 -17.68
N TRP A 168 -8.83 -1.54 -18.59
CA TRP A 168 -9.24 -0.31 -19.28
C TRP A 168 -10.25 0.52 -18.49
N ASP A 169 -11.23 -0.12 -17.85
CA ASP A 169 -12.26 0.59 -17.08
C ASP A 169 -11.65 1.40 -15.92
N TYR A 170 -10.56 0.91 -15.34
CA TYR A 170 -9.90 1.52 -14.18
C TYR A 170 -8.51 2.08 -14.50
N ASN A 171 -8.11 2.14 -15.77
CA ASN A 171 -6.80 2.62 -16.22
C ASN A 171 -5.65 1.98 -15.42
N LEU A 172 -5.52 0.66 -15.52
CA LEU A 172 -4.51 -0.15 -14.83
C LEU A 172 -3.45 -0.63 -15.81
N GLU A 173 -2.22 -0.77 -15.35
CA GLU A 173 -1.06 -1.14 -16.14
C GLU A 173 -0.60 -2.57 -15.76
N PRO A 174 -0.89 -3.59 -16.58
CA PRO A 174 -0.56 -4.97 -16.24
C PRO A 174 0.92 -5.29 -16.41
N GLU A 175 1.45 -6.17 -15.54
CA GLU A 175 2.68 -6.92 -15.74
C GLU A 175 2.48 -7.96 -16.85
N ILE A 176 3.37 -7.97 -17.85
CA ILE A 176 3.43 -8.97 -18.91
C ILE A 176 4.68 -9.82 -18.71
N TYR A 177 4.49 -11.08 -18.39
CA TYR A 177 5.57 -12.00 -18.00
C TYR A 177 5.68 -13.26 -18.86
N SER A 178 4.82 -13.40 -19.88
CA SER A 178 4.87 -14.52 -20.82
C SER A 178 4.18 -14.19 -22.15
N LEU A 179 4.52 -14.91 -23.20
CA LEU A 179 3.88 -14.78 -24.51
C LEU A 179 2.36 -15.05 -24.46
N THR A 180 1.91 -15.96 -23.61
CA THR A 180 0.50 -16.25 -23.43
C THR A 180 -0.26 -15.04 -22.86
N VAL A 181 0.28 -14.40 -21.82
CA VAL A 181 -0.32 -13.19 -21.24
C VAL A 181 -0.29 -12.04 -22.24
N LEU A 182 0.83 -11.85 -22.96
CA LEU A 182 0.95 -10.81 -23.98
C LEU A 182 -0.11 -10.96 -25.06
N LYS A 183 -0.20 -12.14 -25.68
CA LYS A 183 -1.17 -12.41 -26.77
C LYS A 183 -2.62 -12.19 -26.32
N ARG A 184 -2.95 -12.56 -25.09
CA ARG A 184 -4.28 -12.38 -24.52
C ARG A 184 -4.61 -10.89 -24.30
N VAL A 185 -3.70 -10.12 -23.70
CA VAL A 185 -3.90 -8.69 -23.50
C VAL A 185 -3.97 -7.96 -24.84
N LEU A 186 -3.11 -8.31 -25.80
CA LEU A 186 -3.11 -7.76 -27.15
C LEU A 186 -4.45 -8.02 -27.85
N SER A 187 -4.91 -9.28 -27.90
CA SER A 187 -6.19 -9.63 -28.52
C SER A 187 -7.36 -8.83 -27.92
N TYR A 188 -7.35 -8.62 -26.60
CA TYR A 188 -8.38 -7.84 -25.94
C TYR A 188 -8.28 -6.35 -26.29
N ALA A 189 -7.06 -5.79 -26.37
CA ALA A 189 -6.81 -4.41 -26.80
C ALA A 189 -7.27 -4.14 -28.24
N GLU A 190 -6.97 -5.09 -29.14
CA GLU A 190 -7.41 -5.07 -30.54
C GLU A 190 -8.94 -5.08 -30.66
N ASN A 191 -9.62 -5.97 -29.92
CA ASN A 191 -11.07 -6.04 -29.92
C ASN A 191 -11.73 -4.76 -29.41
N LEU A 192 -11.12 -4.09 -28.45
CA LEU A 192 -11.60 -2.80 -27.94
C LEU A 192 -11.17 -1.60 -28.79
N GLN A 193 -10.23 -1.79 -29.74
CA GLN A 193 -9.54 -0.71 -30.49
C GLN A 193 -8.95 0.37 -29.55
N LYS A 194 -8.38 -0.06 -28.40
CA LYS A 194 -7.82 0.81 -27.37
C LYS A 194 -6.43 0.37 -26.95
N LYS A 195 -5.52 1.32 -26.90
CA LYS A 195 -4.15 1.09 -26.39
C LYS A 195 -4.16 0.79 -24.88
N ILE A 196 -3.11 0.08 -24.45
CA ILE A 196 -2.84 -0.17 -23.02
C ILE A 196 -1.35 -0.04 -22.75
N ALA A 197 -1.01 0.63 -21.63
CA ALA A 197 0.34 0.67 -21.09
C ALA A 197 0.62 -0.63 -20.31
N VAL A 198 1.79 -1.22 -20.55
CA VAL A 198 2.19 -2.49 -19.93
C VAL A 198 3.61 -2.44 -19.38
N HIS A 199 3.89 -3.31 -18.41
CA HIS A 199 5.21 -3.49 -17.82
C HIS A 199 5.77 -4.86 -18.21
N ILE A 200 6.84 -4.87 -19.00
CA ILE A 200 7.47 -6.12 -19.46
C ILE A 200 8.40 -6.63 -18.37
N LYS A 201 8.17 -7.84 -17.92
CA LYS A 201 9.03 -8.50 -16.95
C LYS A 201 10.00 -9.45 -17.62
N VAL A 202 11.29 -9.26 -17.34
CA VAL A 202 12.37 -10.17 -17.74
C VAL A 202 12.72 -11.06 -16.53
N ASP A 203 12.83 -12.35 -16.74
CA ASP A 203 13.41 -13.25 -15.73
C ASP A 203 14.93 -13.23 -15.85
N SER A 204 15.57 -12.56 -14.92
CA SER A 204 17.04 -12.46 -14.87
C SER A 204 17.66 -13.45 -13.87
N GLY A 205 16.89 -14.43 -13.39
CA GLY A 205 17.40 -15.45 -12.48
C GLY A 205 16.60 -15.68 -11.21
N MET A 206 15.43 -15.01 -11.05
CA MET A 206 14.52 -15.35 -9.95
C MET A 206 13.68 -16.60 -10.23
N HIS A 207 13.50 -16.96 -11.50
CA HIS A 207 12.79 -18.13 -12.00
C HIS A 207 11.37 -18.31 -11.42
N ARG A 208 10.65 -17.17 -11.33
CA ARG A 208 9.26 -17.15 -10.88
C ARG A 208 8.30 -16.74 -11.98
N LEU A 209 8.51 -15.57 -12.57
CA LEU A 209 7.76 -14.99 -13.69
C LEU A 209 8.73 -14.12 -14.51
N GLY A 210 8.49 -14.00 -15.80
CA GLY A 210 9.26 -13.14 -16.72
C GLY A 210 9.70 -13.88 -17.96
N PHE A 211 10.00 -13.11 -19.02
CA PHE A 211 10.50 -13.65 -20.28
C PHE A 211 11.93 -14.17 -20.13
N MET A 212 12.14 -15.40 -20.57
CA MET A 212 13.46 -16.00 -20.69
C MET A 212 14.18 -15.52 -21.95
N PRO A 213 15.52 -15.72 -22.08
CA PRO A 213 16.31 -15.24 -23.23
C PRO A 213 15.77 -15.69 -24.59
N ASP A 214 15.33 -16.92 -24.70
CA ASP A 214 14.81 -17.53 -25.92
C ASP A 214 13.42 -17.01 -26.31
N GLU A 215 12.66 -16.43 -25.38
CA GLU A 215 11.35 -15.82 -25.64
C GLU A 215 11.45 -14.34 -26.08
N VAL A 216 12.58 -13.66 -25.80
CA VAL A 216 12.76 -12.23 -26.09
C VAL A 216 12.63 -11.90 -27.61
N PRO A 217 13.17 -12.69 -28.56
CA PRO A 217 12.96 -12.42 -29.98
C PRO A 217 11.49 -12.42 -30.39
N GLU A 218 10.70 -13.36 -29.91
CA GLU A 218 9.28 -13.44 -30.22
C GLU A 218 8.48 -12.32 -29.55
N LEU A 219 8.84 -11.94 -28.31
CA LEU A 219 8.29 -10.77 -27.61
C LEU A 219 8.49 -9.50 -28.48
N ILE A 220 9.72 -9.26 -28.96
CA ILE A 220 10.06 -8.11 -29.82
C ILE A 220 9.24 -8.16 -31.11
N ARG A 221 9.15 -9.32 -31.75
CA ARG A 221 8.37 -9.49 -32.96
C ARG A 221 6.89 -9.12 -32.79
N ILE A 222 6.28 -9.55 -31.69
CA ILE A 222 4.86 -9.23 -31.40
C ILE A 222 4.70 -7.75 -31.11
N LEU A 223 5.53 -7.18 -30.24
CA LEU A 223 5.46 -5.76 -29.84
C LEU A 223 5.74 -4.81 -31.02
N GLY A 224 6.67 -5.18 -31.90
CA GLY A 224 7.00 -4.38 -33.10
C GLY A 224 5.93 -4.38 -34.18
N ASN A 225 4.95 -5.29 -34.11
CA ASN A 225 3.87 -5.41 -35.09
C ASN A 225 2.51 -4.95 -34.56
N THR A 226 2.47 -4.19 -33.47
CA THR A 226 1.21 -3.69 -32.90
C THR A 226 1.33 -2.26 -32.38
N ASP A 227 0.27 -1.47 -32.58
CA ASP A 227 0.13 -0.15 -32.00
C ASP A 227 -0.74 -0.12 -30.72
N PHE A 228 -1.26 -1.28 -30.33
CA PHE A 228 -2.18 -1.38 -29.18
C PHE A 228 -1.48 -1.57 -27.85
N ILE A 229 -0.20 -1.96 -27.84
CA ILE A 229 0.58 -2.16 -26.62
C ILE A 229 1.63 -1.03 -26.52
N GLN A 230 1.59 -0.28 -25.43
CA GLN A 230 2.61 0.71 -25.07
C GLN A 230 3.49 0.15 -23.96
N VAL A 231 4.77 -0.04 -24.21
CA VAL A 231 5.72 -0.49 -23.18
C VAL A 231 6.05 0.67 -22.26
N ALA A 232 5.42 0.71 -21.07
CA ALA A 232 5.65 1.74 -20.06
C ALA A 232 6.98 1.49 -19.32
N SER A 233 7.28 0.24 -18.99
CA SER A 233 8.55 -0.13 -18.39
C SER A 233 9.02 -1.52 -18.80
N ILE A 234 10.33 -1.75 -18.62
CA ILE A 234 10.94 -3.08 -18.62
C ILE A 234 11.63 -3.25 -17.27
N PHE A 235 11.38 -4.39 -16.60
CA PHE A 235 11.89 -4.62 -15.27
C PHE A 235 12.23 -6.08 -14.98
N SER A 236 13.00 -6.29 -13.93
CA SER A 236 13.25 -7.59 -13.32
C SER A 236 13.17 -7.52 -11.79
N HIS A 237 13.52 -8.59 -11.12
CA HIS A 237 13.50 -8.69 -9.66
C HIS A 237 14.71 -9.46 -9.15
N LEU A 238 15.43 -8.83 -8.22
CA LEU A 238 16.58 -9.47 -7.57
C LEU A 238 16.09 -10.51 -6.57
N SER A 239 16.73 -11.67 -6.57
CA SER A 239 16.31 -12.81 -5.74
C SER A 239 16.94 -12.84 -4.36
N ALA A 240 18.12 -12.23 -4.19
CA ALA A 240 18.89 -12.32 -2.95
C ALA A 240 19.69 -11.03 -2.70
N SER A 241 19.11 -9.87 -3.03
CA SER A 241 19.80 -8.56 -2.86
C SER A 241 20.02 -8.16 -1.40
N GLU A 242 19.42 -8.85 -0.46
CA GLU A 242 19.59 -8.65 0.98
C GLU A 242 20.85 -9.32 1.56
N ASP A 243 21.36 -10.39 0.95
CA ASP A 243 22.42 -11.24 1.48
C ASP A 243 23.73 -11.08 0.68
N GLU A 244 24.82 -10.72 1.38
CA GLU A 244 26.16 -10.50 0.81
C GLU A 244 26.76 -11.76 0.19
N VAL A 245 26.40 -12.94 0.67
CA VAL A 245 26.86 -14.22 0.12
C VAL A 245 26.45 -14.39 -1.34
N HIS A 246 25.39 -13.71 -1.77
CA HIS A 246 24.81 -13.80 -3.12
C HIS A 246 25.12 -12.59 -4.00
N ASP A 247 26.10 -11.75 -3.67
CA ASP A 247 26.42 -10.54 -4.44
C ASP A 247 26.80 -10.83 -5.88
N ASP A 248 27.65 -11.82 -6.13
CA ASP A 248 28.05 -12.22 -7.48
C ASP A 248 26.83 -12.64 -8.33
N TYR A 249 25.90 -13.36 -7.70
CA TYR A 249 24.66 -13.75 -8.36
C TYR A 249 23.78 -12.54 -8.65
N THR A 250 23.63 -11.64 -7.71
CA THR A 250 22.87 -10.40 -7.86
C THR A 250 23.42 -9.53 -9.00
N ILE A 251 24.76 -9.39 -9.09
CA ILE A 251 25.41 -8.69 -10.20
C ILE A 251 25.18 -9.42 -11.53
N SER A 252 25.20 -10.74 -11.56
CA SER A 252 24.89 -11.50 -12.78
C SER A 252 23.45 -11.26 -13.25
N GLN A 253 22.48 -11.20 -12.32
CA GLN A 253 21.09 -10.84 -12.63
C GLN A 253 20.96 -9.43 -13.22
N ILE A 254 21.70 -8.45 -12.67
CA ILE A 254 21.72 -7.08 -13.13
C ILE A 254 22.31 -7.00 -14.56
N ASN A 255 23.42 -7.68 -14.81
CA ASN A 255 24.08 -7.71 -16.13
C ASN A 255 23.18 -8.34 -17.19
N TYR A 256 22.55 -9.45 -16.88
CA TYR A 256 21.58 -10.09 -17.77
C TYR A 256 20.39 -9.17 -18.06
N PHE A 257 19.81 -8.56 -17.04
CA PHE A 257 18.72 -7.60 -17.21
C PHE A 257 19.13 -6.42 -18.09
N ASN A 258 20.34 -5.90 -17.94
CA ASN A 258 20.87 -4.82 -18.76
C ASN A 258 20.94 -5.20 -20.24
N ALA A 259 21.42 -6.42 -20.55
CA ALA A 259 21.49 -6.93 -21.91
C ALA A 259 20.09 -7.10 -22.53
N ALA A 260 19.16 -7.70 -21.79
CA ALA A 260 17.78 -7.89 -22.25
C ALA A 260 17.05 -6.55 -22.45
N TYR A 261 17.20 -5.60 -21.50
CA TYR A 261 16.64 -4.25 -21.65
C TYR A 261 17.15 -3.58 -22.93
N LYS A 262 18.46 -3.59 -23.16
CA LYS A 262 19.08 -3.01 -24.35
C LYS A 262 18.54 -3.63 -25.62
N GLN A 263 18.50 -4.96 -25.68
CA GLN A 263 17.99 -5.69 -26.84
C GLN A 263 16.54 -5.32 -27.16
N ILE A 264 15.66 -5.30 -26.15
CA ILE A 264 14.23 -4.99 -26.36
C ILE A 264 14.06 -3.51 -26.76
N SER A 265 14.67 -2.58 -26.04
CA SER A 265 14.49 -1.14 -26.26
C SER A 265 15.04 -0.69 -27.61
N GLU A 266 16.24 -1.15 -28.01
CA GLU A 266 16.84 -0.83 -29.31
C GLU A 266 16.04 -1.43 -30.46
N SER A 267 15.62 -2.68 -30.36
CA SER A 267 14.84 -3.35 -31.41
C SER A 267 13.47 -2.72 -31.64
N LEU A 268 12.85 -2.19 -30.59
CA LEU A 268 11.55 -1.52 -30.69
C LEU A 268 11.65 0.00 -30.92
N GLY A 269 12.85 0.58 -30.84
CA GLY A 269 13.05 2.02 -30.95
C GLY A 269 12.38 2.83 -29.85
N VAL A 270 12.26 2.27 -28.63
CA VAL A 270 11.58 2.89 -27.48
C VAL A 270 12.53 3.04 -26.29
N ASN A 271 12.18 3.96 -25.38
CA ASN A 271 12.94 4.17 -24.14
C ASN A 271 12.02 4.05 -22.92
N PRO A 272 11.57 2.84 -22.58
CA PRO A 272 10.67 2.61 -21.44
C PRO A 272 11.41 2.77 -20.11
N ILE A 273 10.66 3.05 -19.03
CA ILE A 273 11.20 3.12 -17.67
C ILE A 273 11.95 1.82 -17.34
N LYS A 274 13.20 1.94 -16.93
CA LYS A 274 14.06 0.82 -16.55
C LYS A 274 14.09 0.67 -15.02
N HIS A 275 13.78 -0.52 -14.48
CA HIS A 275 13.88 -0.73 -13.05
C HIS A 275 14.13 -2.19 -12.64
N ILE A 276 14.94 -2.39 -11.61
CA ILE A 276 15.26 -3.72 -11.07
C ILE A 276 15.25 -3.75 -9.54
N LEU A 277 15.70 -2.67 -8.88
CA LEU A 277 15.91 -2.66 -7.44
C LEU A 277 14.60 -2.77 -6.65
N ASN A 278 14.59 -3.73 -5.71
CA ASN A 278 13.68 -3.80 -4.57
C ASN A 278 14.24 -2.98 -3.40
N THR A 279 13.60 -3.03 -2.24
CA THR A 279 14.00 -2.29 -1.03
C THR A 279 15.45 -2.56 -0.62
N ALA A 280 15.87 -3.84 -0.55
CA ALA A 280 17.22 -4.24 -0.20
C ALA A 280 18.24 -3.80 -1.28
N GLY A 281 17.85 -3.94 -2.55
CA GLY A 281 18.69 -3.50 -3.67
C GLY A 281 19.00 -2.00 -3.63
N VAL A 282 18.06 -1.15 -3.19
CA VAL A 282 18.31 0.30 -3.03
C VAL A 282 19.39 0.57 -2.00
N ILE A 283 19.49 -0.25 -0.95
CA ILE A 283 20.49 -0.08 0.12
C ILE A 283 21.87 -0.55 -0.33
N ARG A 284 21.93 -1.65 -1.09
CA ARG A 284 23.19 -2.36 -1.37
C ARG A 284 23.75 -2.15 -2.77
N PHE A 285 22.89 -1.92 -3.77
CA PHE A 285 23.22 -1.82 -5.19
C PHE A 285 22.71 -0.50 -5.79
N ASN A 286 22.80 0.59 -5.05
CA ASN A 286 22.21 1.88 -5.39
C ASN A 286 22.64 2.43 -6.76
N GLU A 287 23.84 2.13 -7.20
CA GLU A 287 24.36 2.51 -8.53
C GLU A 287 23.49 2.00 -9.69
N HIS A 288 22.67 0.95 -9.47
CA HIS A 288 21.76 0.35 -10.42
C HIS A 288 20.28 0.81 -10.24
N GLN A 289 20.04 1.97 -9.63
CA GLN A 289 18.69 2.52 -9.39
C GLN A 289 17.91 2.86 -10.67
N TYR A 290 18.62 3.04 -11.80
CA TYR A 290 18.05 3.39 -13.11
C TYR A 290 16.98 4.49 -13.03
N ASP A 291 15.84 4.31 -13.74
CA ASP A 291 14.77 5.31 -13.81
C ASP A 291 13.76 5.21 -12.65
N MET A 292 13.67 4.05 -12.02
CA MET A 292 12.70 3.81 -10.93
C MET A 292 13.17 2.73 -9.96
N VAL A 293 12.77 2.85 -8.69
CA VAL A 293 12.95 1.83 -7.65
C VAL A 293 11.62 1.38 -7.08
N ARG A 294 11.55 0.14 -6.56
CA ARG A 294 10.32 -0.41 -5.96
C ARG A 294 10.50 -0.58 -4.46
N LEU A 295 9.77 0.21 -3.67
CA LEU A 295 9.80 0.16 -2.22
C LEU A 295 8.62 -0.66 -1.69
N GLY A 296 8.93 -1.69 -0.92
CA GLY A 296 7.98 -2.56 -0.23
C GLY A 296 8.22 -2.55 1.28
N LEU A 297 8.79 -3.63 1.82
CA LEU A 297 8.98 -3.85 3.27
C LEU A 297 9.73 -2.71 3.98
N GLY A 298 10.66 -2.05 3.31
CA GLY A 298 11.39 -0.91 3.89
C GLY A 298 10.49 0.29 4.23
N LEU A 299 9.39 0.52 3.52
CA LEU A 299 8.43 1.55 3.89
C LEU A 299 7.82 1.28 5.28
N TYR A 300 7.66 0.01 5.63
CA TYR A 300 7.10 -0.43 6.90
C TYR A 300 8.15 -0.61 8.00
N GLY A 301 9.42 -0.28 7.71
CA GLY A 301 10.50 -0.27 8.69
C GLY A 301 11.22 -1.61 8.84
N ILE A 302 11.17 -2.46 7.81
CA ILE A 302 11.89 -3.74 7.77
C ILE A 302 13.10 -3.58 6.87
N ASP A 303 14.29 -3.69 7.45
CA ASP A 303 15.56 -3.80 6.74
C ASP A 303 16.03 -5.26 6.80
N GLU A 304 16.02 -5.93 5.65
CA GLU A 304 16.44 -7.32 5.50
C GLU A 304 17.96 -7.45 5.28
N THR A 305 18.65 -6.31 5.02
CA THR A 305 20.08 -6.34 4.65
C THR A 305 21.01 -6.44 5.84
N ASN A 306 20.54 -6.16 7.05
CA ASN A 306 21.37 -6.04 8.28
C ASN A 306 22.59 -5.11 8.13
N SER A 307 22.59 -4.25 7.11
CA SER A 307 23.77 -3.48 6.68
C SER A 307 24.14 -2.33 7.61
N LYS A 308 23.26 -1.95 8.54
CA LYS A 308 23.37 -0.74 9.38
C LYS A 308 23.60 0.57 8.61
N LYS A 309 23.48 0.55 7.28
CA LYS A 309 23.64 1.75 6.43
C LYS A 309 22.49 2.74 6.57
N ILE A 310 21.33 2.25 6.97
CA ILE A 310 20.13 3.07 7.17
C ILE A 310 19.48 2.73 8.51
N GLN A 311 18.72 3.69 9.02
CA GLN A 311 17.88 3.49 10.19
C GLN A 311 16.42 3.69 9.77
N LEU A 312 15.63 2.63 9.91
CA LEU A 312 14.19 2.65 9.63
C LEU A 312 13.39 2.59 10.92
N GLU A 313 12.22 3.20 10.90
CA GLU A 313 11.27 3.16 12.00
C GLU A 313 10.21 2.08 11.76
N LYS A 314 9.94 1.27 12.77
CA LYS A 314 8.82 0.30 12.72
C LYS A 314 7.50 1.05 12.54
N ALA A 315 6.80 0.75 11.46
CA ALA A 315 5.52 1.37 11.15
C ALA A 315 4.33 0.60 11.76
N HIS A 316 4.50 -0.67 12.09
CA HIS A 316 3.43 -1.54 12.59
C HIS A 316 3.61 -1.88 14.06
N THR A 317 2.48 -1.88 14.78
CA THR A 317 2.38 -2.40 16.15
C THR A 317 1.18 -3.33 16.24
N LEU A 318 1.43 -4.61 16.47
CA LEU A 318 0.38 -5.59 16.75
C LEU A 318 0.02 -5.54 18.24
N LYS A 319 -1.24 -5.24 18.53
CA LYS A 319 -1.78 -5.20 19.91
C LYS A 319 -2.83 -6.27 20.08
N ALA A 320 -2.80 -6.94 21.22
CA ALA A 320 -3.83 -7.89 21.63
C ALA A 320 -4.21 -7.64 23.08
N ARG A 321 -5.46 -7.96 23.42
CA ARG A 321 -5.94 -7.89 24.79
C ARG A 321 -5.60 -9.17 25.52
N VAL A 322 -4.99 -9.06 26.69
CA VAL A 322 -4.81 -10.20 27.61
C VAL A 322 -6.17 -10.59 28.16
N LEU A 323 -6.63 -11.81 27.86
CA LEU A 323 -7.93 -12.31 28.31
C LEU A 323 -7.88 -12.90 29.72
N GLN A 324 -6.79 -13.59 30.04
CA GLN A 324 -6.62 -14.23 31.35
C GLN A 324 -5.12 -14.42 31.65
N ILE A 325 -4.76 -14.27 32.92
CA ILE A 325 -3.46 -14.65 33.48
C ILE A 325 -3.68 -15.79 34.44
N LYS A 326 -2.90 -16.86 34.31
CA LYS A 326 -2.94 -18.02 35.20
C LYS A 326 -1.56 -18.30 35.78
N LYS A 327 -1.52 -18.65 37.05
CA LYS A 327 -0.35 -19.27 37.65
C LYS A 327 -0.31 -20.74 37.23
N ILE A 328 0.84 -21.21 36.76
CA ILE A 328 1.06 -22.59 36.35
C ILE A 328 2.19 -23.14 37.23
N GLU A 329 2.01 -24.33 37.77
CA GLU A 329 2.99 -24.98 38.62
C GLU A 329 4.12 -25.57 37.76
N ARG A 330 5.29 -25.70 38.38
CA ARG A 330 6.47 -26.34 37.76
C ARG A 330 6.11 -27.73 37.23
N ASP A 331 6.68 -28.11 36.10
CA ASP A 331 6.45 -29.37 35.39
C ASP A 331 5.08 -29.53 34.73
N GLN A 332 4.20 -28.52 34.79
CA GLN A 332 3.00 -28.47 33.98
C GLN A 332 3.34 -28.03 32.53
N THR A 333 2.44 -28.33 31.61
CA THR A 333 2.65 -28.03 30.21
C THR A 333 1.54 -27.13 29.68
N THR A 334 1.85 -26.37 28.63
CA THR A 334 0.91 -25.42 28.01
C THR A 334 0.80 -25.63 26.51
N GLY A 335 -0.34 -25.22 25.94
CA GLY A 335 -0.60 -25.20 24.52
C GLY A 335 -0.86 -26.56 23.89
N TYR A 336 -1.03 -26.54 22.56
CA TYR A 336 -1.28 -27.75 21.77
C TYR A 336 -0.08 -28.69 21.85
N SER A 337 -0.34 -30.00 21.82
CA SER A 337 0.65 -31.06 21.94
C SER A 337 1.49 -30.96 23.23
N ARG A 338 1.07 -30.14 24.21
CA ARG A 338 1.80 -29.91 25.45
C ARG A 338 3.24 -29.41 25.20
N ALA A 339 3.43 -28.62 24.14
CA ALA A 339 4.76 -28.23 23.63
C ALA A 339 5.47 -27.22 24.55
N GLY A 340 4.74 -26.35 25.26
CA GLY A 340 5.30 -25.44 26.27
C GLY A 340 5.51 -26.17 27.60
N ARG A 341 6.70 -26.02 28.22
CA ARG A 341 7.01 -26.50 29.57
C ARG A 341 7.30 -25.31 30.49
N VAL A 342 6.85 -25.37 31.73
CA VAL A 342 7.05 -24.36 32.77
C VAL A 342 8.14 -24.82 33.73
#